data_a5f5c125375ba3fbd31d0318c43efd9a
#
_entry.id   a5f5c125375ba3fbd31d0318c43efd9a
#
_cell.length_a   1.000
_cell.length_b   1.000
_cell.length_c   1.000
_cell.angle_alpha   90.00
_cell.angle_beta   90.00
_cell.angle_gamma   90.00
#
_symmetry.space_group_name_H-M   'P 1'
#
loop_
_entity.id
_entity.type
_entity.pdbx_description
1 polymer ?
#
loop_
_entity_poly.entity_id
_entity_poly.type
_entity_poly.pdbx_seq_one_letter_code
_entity_poly.pdbx_strand_id
1 'polypeptide(L)'
;MRRAIKYLISLIFAIIIVLFIQSFIIIGAVIPDQSMSPTLNKDDRVIVNKIKVTFDLLDHGDIIMYRQDGRVHFSRIIGKPGESIEIRNHHLYRDDRRVNDKYAKHRQINNIALRDIKNSDGDTIPPGSYVVLNDKDSDKSDSR
;
A
#
# COMPACT_ATOMS: atom_id res chain seq x y z
N MET A 1 -18.60 40.97 -24.64
CA MET A 1 -18.04 39.80 -25.32
C MET A 1 -16.64 39.39 -24.78
N ARG A 2 -15.61 40.22 -24.82
CA ARG A 2 -14.23 39.85 -24.39
C ARG A 2 -14.12 39.35 -22.93
N ARG A 3 -14.89 39.86 -21.98
CA ARG A 3 -14.90 39.41 -20.57
C ARG A 3 -15.55 38.03 -20.42
N ALA A 4 -16.65 37.78 -21.11
CA ALA A 4 -17.34 36.48 -21.05
C ALA A 4 -16.45 35.35 -21.62
N ILE A 5 -15.72 35.62 -22.69
CA ILE A 5 -14.77 34.67 -23.29
C ILE A 5 -13.64 34.31 -22.29
N LYS A 6 -13.11 35.29 -21.55
CA LYS A 6 -12.08 35.04 -20.52
C LYS A 6 -12.61 34.11 -19.42
N TYR A 7 -13.80 34.34 -18.92
CA TYR A 7 -14.41 33.47 -17.89
C TYR A 7 -14.66 32.06 -18.42
N LEU A 8 -15.11 31.94 -19.67
CA LEU A 8 -15.31 30.63 -20.29
C LEU A 8 -14.00 29.85 -20.40
N ILE A 9 -12.93 30.49 -20.87
CA ILE A 9 -11.59 29.88 -20.96
C ILE A 9 -11.09 29.46 -19.57
N SER A 10 -11.24 30.31 -18.55
CA SER A 10 -10.84 29.99 -17.18
C SER A 10 -11.63 28.80 -16.62
N LEU A 11 -12.93 28.71 -16.91
CA LEU A 11 -13.75 27.59 -16.48
C LEU A 11 -13.31 26.27 -17.12
N ILE A 12 -13.07 26.28 -18.44
CA ILE A 12 -12.57 25.10 -19.16
C ILE A 12 -11.21 24.66 -18.59
N PHE A 13 -10.30 25.60 -18.35
CA PHE A 13 -8.99 25.28 -17.81
C PHE A 13 -9.07 24.70 -16.39
N ALA A 14 -9.96 25.24 -15.55
CA ALA A 14 -10.21 24.70 -14.22
C ALA A 14 -10.74 23.26 -14.25
N ILE A 15 -11.68 22.97 -15.16
CA ILE A 15 -12.21 21.62 -15.34
C ILE A 15 -11.09 20.66 -15.77
N ILE A 16 -10.24 21.05 -16.73
CA ILE A 16 -9.11 20.24 -17.19
C ILE A 16 -8.16 19.93 -16.03
N ILE A 17 -7.83 20.91 -15.21
CA ILE A 17 -6.96 20.71 -14.03
C ILE A 17 -7.58 19.72 -13.05
N VAL A 18 -8.88 19.85 -12.75
CA VAL A 18 -9.56 18.93 -11.82
C VAL A 18 -9.55 17.51 -12.37
N LEU A 19 -9.86 17.32 -13.63
CA LEU A 19 -9.82 16.00 -14.27
C LEU A 19 -8.42 15.39 -14.29
N PHE A 20 -7.40 16.23 -14.52
CA PHE A 20 -6.00 15.81 -14.43
C PHE A 20 -5.62 15.33 -13.03
N ILE A 21 -5.96 16.11 -12.00
CA ILE A 21 -5.69 15.73 -10.60
C ILE A 21 -6.37 14.41 -10.25
N GLN A 22 -7.64 14.24 -10.55
CA GLN A 22 -8.37 13.01 -10.28
C GLN A 22 -7.81 11.80 -11.05
N SER A 23 -7.36 12.02 -12.28
CA SER A 23 -6.84 10.93 -13.12
C SER A 23 -5.46 10.45 -12.68
N PHE A 24 -4.56 11.37 -12.33
CA PHE A 24 -3.13 11.08 -12.15
C PHE A 24 -2.63 11.17 -10.71
N ILE A 25 -3.30 11.94 -9.84
CA ILE A 25 -2.76 12.25 -8.51
C ILE A 25 -3.47 11.49 -7.41
N ILE A 26 -4.79 11.50 -7.39
CA ILE A 26 -5.58 10.91 -6.30
C ILE A 26 -6.74 10.06 -6.80
N ILE A 27 -7.13 9.09 -5.98
CA ILE A 27 -8.36 8.31 -6.15
C ILE A 27 -9.04 8.13 -4.80
N GLY A 28 -10.37 8.32 -4.76
CA GLY A 28 -11.18 7.95 -3.61
C GLY A 28 -11.43 6.45 -3.60
N ALA A 29 -11.30 5.82 -2.45
CA ALA A 29 -11.61 4.41 -2.26
C ALA A 29 -12.40 4.18 -0.96
N VAL A 30 -13.12 3.08 -0.90
CA VAL A 30 -13.80 2.59 0.30
C VAL A 30 -13.15 1.30 0.73
N ILE A 31 -12.87 1.15 2.02
CA ILE A 31 -12.26 -0.05 2.59
C ILE A 31 -13.28 -1.20 2.56
N PRO A 32 -12.99 -2.31 1.85
CA PRO A 32 -13.98 -3.36 1.63
C PRO A 32 -14.16 -4.30 2.82
N ASP A 33 -13.16 -4.42 3.68
CA ASP A 33 -13.10 -5.42 4.73
C ASP A 33 -12.41 -4.90 6.01
N GLN A 34 -12.14 -5.78 6.96
CA GLN A 34 -11.49 -5.46 8.22
C GLN A 34 -10.01 -5.88 8.28
N SER A 35 -9.38 -6.18 7.16
CA SER A 35 -8.00 -6.66 7.09
C SER A 35 -6.98 -5.71 7.70
N MET A 36 -7.26 -4.41 7.63
CA MET A 36 -6.41 -3.34 8.15
C MET A 36 -6.87 -2.77 9.50
N SER A 37 -7.84 -3.40 10.16
CA SER A 37 -8.27 -2.99 11.50
C SER A 37 -7.15 -3.24 12.53
N PRO A 38 -6.94 -2.32 13.49
CA PRO A 38 -7.74 -1.12 13.80
C PRO A 38 -7.36 0.14 13.02
N THR A 39 -6.33 0.10 12.16
CA THR A 39 -5.83 1.29 11.44
C THR A 39 -6.86 1.84 10.45
N LEU A 40 -7.48 0.96 9.67
CA LEU A 40 -8.58 1.25 8.76
C LEU A 40 -9.70 0.25 9.01
N ASN A 41 -10.92 0.73 9.09
CA ASN A 41 -12.08 -0.12 9.30
C ASN A 41 -12.89 -0.26 8.02
N LYS A 42 -13.66 -1.34 7.95
CA LYS A 42 -14.61 -1.53 6.85
C LYS A 42 -15.52 -0.32 6.69
N ASP A 43 -15.79 0.05 5.43
CA ASP A 43 -16.61 1.17 5.00
C ASP A 43 -15.97 2.56 5.24
N ASP A 44 -14.73 2.65 5.77
CA ASP A 44 -13.98 3.89 5.81
C ASP A 44 -13.72 4.40 4.40
N ARG A 45 -13.83 5.72 4.22
CA ARG A 45 -13.51 6.40 2.95
C ARG A 45 -12.11 6.98 3.03
N VAL A 46 -11.25 6.60 2.11
CA VAL A 46 -9.85 7.02 2.06
C VAL A 46 -9.51 7.67 0.73
N ILE A 47 -8.51 8.53 0.76
CA ILE A 47 -7.91 9.11 -0.44
C ILE A 47 -6.56 8.42 -0.65
N VAL A 48 -6.40 7.78 -1.79
CA VAL A 48 -5.18 7.10 -2.18
C VAL A 48 -4.34 8.03 -3.06
N ASN A 49 -3.10 8.24 -2.67
CA ASN A 49 -2.12 9.02 -3.43
C ASN A 49 -1.43 8.12 -4.46
N LYS A 50 -1.64 8.39 -5.74
CA LYS A 50 -1.03 7.64 -6.84
C LYS A 50 0.42 8.03 -7.12
N ILE A 51 0.83 9.24 -6.72
CA ILE A 51 2.17 9.77 -7.00
C ILE A 51 3.25 8.88 -6.40
N LYS A 52 3.05 8.40 -5.16
CA LYS A 52 4.02 7.53 -4.49
C LYS A 52 4.35 6.27 -5.30
N VAL A 53 3.34 5.64 -5.90
CA VAL A 53 3.53 4.46 -6.75
C VAL A 53 4.21 4.83 -8.06
N THR A 54 3.78 5.92 -8.69
CA THR A 54 4.30 6.35 -10.00
C THR A 54 5.79 6.69 -9.97
N PHE A 55 6.28 7.25 -8.87
CA PHE A 55 7.67 7.69 -8.72
C PHE A 55 8.51 6.80 -7.79
N ASP A 56 8.00 5.60 -7.47
CA ASP A 56 8.69 4.64 -6.57
C ASP A 56 9.06 5.24 -5.20
N LEU A 57 8.16 6.06 -4.65
CA LEU A 57 8.32 6.75 -3.37
C LEU A 57 7.64 6.01 -2.21
N LEU A 58 7.39 4.72 -2.39
CA LEU A 58 6.77 3.89 -1.36
C LEU A 58 7.76 3.57 -0.25
N ASP A 59 7.32 3.72 1.00
CA ASP A 59 8.13 3.47 2.19
C ASP A 59 7.54 2.36 3.07
N HIS A 60 8.40 1.83 3.96
CA HIS A 60 7.97 0.90 4.98
C HIS A 60 6.86 1.50 5.85
N GLY A 61 5.82 0.73 6.09
CA GLY A 61 4.66 1.15 6.84
C GLY A 61 3.60 1.88 6.02
N ASP A 62 3.86 2.25 4.76
CA ASP A 62 2.82 2.76 3.87
C ASP A 62 1.73 1.70 3.65
N ILE A 63 0.48 2.14 3.60
CA ILE A 63 -0.64 1.29 3.23
C ILE A 63 -0.88 1.47 1.74
N ILE A 64 -0.85 0.37 1.00
CA ILE A 64 -1.11 0.36 -0.44
C ILE A 64 -2.46 -0.27 -0.74
N MET A 65 -3.07 0.23 -1.81
CA MET A 65 -4.24 -0.36 -2.43
C MET A 65 -3.80 -1.12 -3.68
N TYR A 66 -4.15 -2.38 -3.77
CA TYR A 66 -3.87 -3.21 -4.94
C TYR A 66 -5.06 -4.08 -5.31
N ARG A 67 -5.03 -4.64 -6.51
CA ARG A 67 -6.07 -5.54 -6.99
C ARG A 67 -5.51 -6.94 -7.18
N GLN A 68 -6.17 -7.92 -6.58
CA GLN A 68 -5.86 -9.33 -6.72
C GLN A 68 -7.17 -10.10 -6.94
N ASP A 69 -7.21 -11.01 -7.89
CA ASP A 69 -8.38 -11.83 -8.23
C ASP A 69 -9.67 -11.01 -8.44
N GLY A 70 -9.54 -9.82 -9.04
CA GLY A 70 -10.65 -8.91 -9.30
C GLY A 70 -11.15 -8.11 -8.10
N ARG A 71 -10.59 -8.34 -6.90
CA ARG A 71 -10.95 -7.64 -5.66
C ARG A 71 -9.89 -6.61 -5.28
N VAL A 72 -10.35 -5.56 -4.61
CA VAL A 72 -9.47 -4.52 -4.05
C VAL A 72 -9.05 -4.93 -2.66
N HIS A 73 -7.75 -4.86 -2.39
CA HIS A 73 -7.13 -5.13 -1.10
C HIS A 73 -6.33 -3.93 -0.63
N PHE A 74 -6.22 -3.82 0.69
CA PHE A 74 -5.37 -2.85 1.36
C PHE A 74 -4.43 -3.59 2.29
N SER A 75 -3.13 -3.34 2.19
CA SER A 75 -2.12 -3.98 3.05
C SER A 75 -0.96 -3.04 3.29
N ARG A 76 -0.19 -3.30 4.34
CA ARG A 76 0.95 -2.48 4.74
C ARG A 76 2.25 -3.02 4.20
N ILE A 77 3.09 -2.16 3.63
CA ILE A 77 4.43 -2.50 3.16
C ILE A 77 5.34 -2.77 4.36
N ILE A 78 5.90 -3.98 4.38
CA ILE A 78 6.85 -4.43 5.38
C ILE A 78 8.26 -4.57 4.79
N GLY A 79 8.33 -4.93 3.51
CA GLY A 79 9.60 -5.09 2.78
C GLY A 79 9.56 -4.47 1.41
N LYS A 80 10.71 -3.93 1.00
CA LYS A 80 10.95 -3.26 -0.29
C LYS A 80 11.84 -4.10 -1.20
N PRO A 81 11.88 -3.83 -2.51
CA PRO A 81 12.78 -4.52 -3.44
C PRO A 81 14.22 -4.55 -2.95
N GLY A 82 14.87 -5.72 -3.04
CA GLY A 82 16.26 -5.94 -2.65
C GLY A 82 16.48 -6.28 -1.18
N GLU A 83 15.46 -6.16 -0.33
CA GLU A 83 15.57 -6.52 1.10
C GLU A 83 15.26 -8.00 1.33
N SER A 84 15.83 -8.57 2.38
CA SER A 84 15.40 -9.84 2.95
C SER A 84 14.44 -9.59 4.13
N ILE A 85 13.38 -10.37 4.23
CA ILE A 85 12.39 -10.26 5.30
C ILE A 85 12.24 -11.59 6.00
N GLU A 86 12.32 -11.54 7.31
CA GLU A 86 12.05 -12.69 8.17
C GLU A 86 11.33 -12.26 9.44
N ILE A 87 10.37 -13.05 9.88
CA ILE A 87 9.72 -12.90 11.19
C ILE A 87 10.16 -14.09 12.04
N ARG A 88 10.90 -13.83 13.13
CA ARG A 88 11.36 -14.81 14.12
C ARG A 88 10.83 -14.41 15.51
N ASN A 89 10.17 -15.32 16.19
CA ASN A 89 9.67 -15.08 17.54
C ASN A 89 8.89 -13.77 17.69
N HIS A 90 7.96 -13.50 16.77
CA HIS A 90 7.14 -12.28 16.72
C HIS A 90 7.93 -10.98 16.49
N HIS A 91 9.16 -11.08 16.04
CA HIS A 91 10.00 -9.92 15.70
C HIS A 91 10.33 -9.91 14.22
N LEU A 92 10.18 -8.74 13.62
CA LEU A 92 10.56 -8.50 12.23
C LEU A 92 12.07 -8.29 12.12
N TYR A 93 12.69 -9.02 11.22
CA TYR A 93 14.06 -8.83 10.78
C TYR A 93 14.06 -8.41 9.32
N ARG A 94 14.89 -7.43 9.02
CA ARG A 94 15.14 -6.94 7.66
C ARG A 94 16.64 -6.91 7.47
N ASP A 95 17.15 -7.61 6.44
CA ASP A 95 18.58 -7.78 6.18
C ASP A 95 19.34 -8.24 7.45
N ASP A 96 18.80 -9.27 8.12
CA ASP A 96 19.28 -9.87 9.38
C ASP A 96 19.31 -8.90 10.59
N ARG A 97 18.81 -7.67 10.44
CA ARG A 97 18.73 -6.71 11.53
C ARG A 97 17.30 -6.65 12.09
N ARG A 98 17.19 -6.75 13.41
CA ARG A 98 15.90 -6.58 14.09
C ARG A 98 15.37 -5.16 13.89
N VAL A 99 14.19 -5.07 13.33
CA VAL A 99 13.49 -3.79 13.12
C VAL A 99 12.53 -3.54 14.28
N ASN A 100 12.61 -2.34 14.87
CA ASN A 100 11.64 -1.90 15.87
C ASN A 100 10.41 -1.32 15.18
N ASP A 101 9.67 -2.19 14.49
CA ASP A 101 8.46 -1.79 13.79
C ASP A 101 7.27 -1.86 14.75
N LYS A 102 6.60 -0.72 14.96
CA LYS A 102 5.41 -0.64 15.82
C LYS A 102 4.25 -1.50 15.28
N TYR A 103 4.23 -1.78 13.98
CA TYR A 103 3.18 -2.57 13.33
C TYR A 103 3.45 -4.08 13.44
N ALA A 104 4.71 -4.48 13.66
CA ALA A 104 5.08 -5.89 13.85
C ALA A 104 4.88 -6.37 15.30
N LYS A 105 4.87 -5.46 16.30
CA LYS A 105 4.83 -5.81 17.72
C LYS A 105 3.56 -6.51 18.19
N HIS A 106 2.46 -6.35 17.50
CA HIS A 106 1.17 -6.90 17.88
C HIS A 106 0.77 -8.15 17.05
N ARG A 107 1.68 -8.63 16.20
CA ARG A 107 1.39 -9.76 15.32
C ARG A 107 1.73 -11.08 15.98
N GLN A 108 0.76 -11.98 16.02
CA GLN A 108 0.96 -13.37 16.46
C GLN A 108 1.53 -14.24 15.33
N ILE A 109 2.23 -13.63 14.36
CA ILE A 109 2.81 -14.35 13.25
C ILE A 109 4.06 -15.08 13.76
N ASN A 110 4.02 -16.40 13.68
CA ASN A 110 5.17 -17.24 13.99
C ASN A 110 6.00 -17.45 12.72
N ASN A 111 7.31 -17.26 12.85
CA ASN A 111 8.35 -17.69 11.92
C ASN A 111 7.95 -17.79 10.45
N ILE A 112 8.04 -16.67 9.74
CA ILE A 112 7.89 -16.60 8.28
C ILE A 112 9.19 -16.08 7.71
N ALA A 113 9.81 -16.82 6.81
CA ALA A 113 10.91 -16.35 5.99
C ALA A 113 10.40 -15.98 4.59
N LEU A 114 11.12 -15.12 3.89
CA LEU A 114 10.74 -14.69 2.54
C LEU A 114 10.54 -15.87 1.60
N ARG A 115 11.40 -16.91 1.68
CA ARG A 115 11.29 -18.14 0.91
C ARG A 115 10.00 -18.95 1.16
N ASP A 116 9.32 -18.71 2.27
CA ASP A 116 8.05 -19.36 2.61
C ASP A 116 6.84 -18.58 2.04
N ILE A 117 7.10 -17.40 1.47
CA ILE A 117 6.09 -16.54 0.85
C ILE A 117 5.85 -16.99 -0.58
N LYS A 118 4.58 -17.08 -0.95
CA LYS A 118 4.16 -17.51 -2.29
C LYS A 118 4.77 -16.60 -3.38
N ASN A 119 5.34 -17.23 -4.42
CA ASN A 119 6.05 -16.57 -5.53
C ASN A 119 7.36 -15.87 -5.16
N SER A 120 7.99 -16.27 -4.08
CA SER A 120 9.33 -15.83 -3.71
C SER A 120 10.32 -16.97 -3.99
N ASP A 121 11.17 -16.79 -5.00
CA ASP A 121 12.17 -17.81 -5.41
C ASP A 121 13.56 -17.58 -4.77
N GLY A 122 13.64 -16.69 -3.76
CA GLY A 122 14.94 -16.33 -3.19
C GLY A 122 14.83 -15.72 -1.79
N ASP A 123 15.99 -15.36 -1.26
CA ASP A 123 16.11 -14.74 0.07
C ASP A 123 15.91 -13.22 0.04
N THR A 124 15.76 -12.60 -1.14
CA THR A 124 15.55 -11.16 -1.32
C THR A 124 14.31 -10.87 -2.16
N ILE A 125 13.66 -9.77 -1.85
CA ILE A 125 12.47 -9.31 -2.58
C ILE A 125 12.86 -8.89 -4.00
N PRO A 126 12.23 -9.44 -5.05
CA PRO A 126 12.56 -9.11 -6.43
C PRO A 126 12.31 -7.62 -6.76
N PRO A 127 13.00 -7.06 -7.77
CA PRO A 127 12.71 -5.71 -8.28
C PRO A 127 11.23 -5.55 -8.66
N GLY A 128 10.64 -4.42 -8.29
CA GLY A 128 9.24 -4.11 -8.57
C GLY A 128 8.21 -4.86 -7.70
N SER A 129 8.68 -5.64 -6.72
CA SER A 129 7.83 -6.39 -5.79
C SER A 129 7.95 -5.83 -4.37
N TYR A 130 6.89 -6.00 -3.59
CA TYR A 130 6.84 -5.58 -2.19
C TYR A 130 6.26 -6.71 -1.34
N VAL A 131 6.79 -6.87 -0.13
CA VAL A 131 6.15 -7.74 0.87
C VAL A 131 5.17 -6.90 1.66
N VAL A 132 3.93 -7.33 1.66
CA VAL A 132 2.83 -6.64 2.36
C VAL A 132 2.17 -7.55 3.37
N LEU A 133 1.75 -6.98 4.48
CA LEU A 133 1.02 -7.69 5.53
C LEU A 133 -0.21 -6.88 5.95
N ASN A 134 -1.25 -7.59 6.33
CA ASN A 134 -2.46 -7.00 6.91
C ASN A 134 -2.22 -6.64 8.38
N ASP A 135 -2.86 -5.59 8.88
CA ASP A 135 -2.77 -5.22 10.29
C ASP A 135 -3.52 -6.21 11.20
N LYS A 136 -4.54 -6.90 10.65
CA LYS A 136 -5.27 -7.96 11.36
C LYS A 136 -4.67 -9.34 11.07
N ASP A 137 -4.12 -9.99 12.07
CA ASP A 137 -3.40 -11.27 11.94
C ASP A 137 -4.26 -12.43 11.43
N SER A 138 -5.56 -12.41 11.71
CA SER A 138 -6.48 -13.47 11.28
C SER A 138 -6.78 -13.44 9.78
N ASP A 139 -6.46 -12.35 9.09
CA ASP A 139 -6.69 -12.20 7.66
C ASP A 139 -5.38 -12.46 6.90
N LYS A 140 -5.38 -13.51 6.10
CA LYS A 140 -4.23 -13.97 5.28
C LYS A 140 -4.34 -13.57 3.81
N SER A 141 -5.13 -12.55 3.48
CA SER A 141 -5.25 -12.00 2.13
C SER A 141 -4.11 -11.03 1.80
N ASP A 142 -2.89 -11.36 2.22
CA ASP A 142 -1.66 -10.59 2.00
C ASP A 142 -0.58 -11.47 1.36
N SER A 143 0.70 -11.13 1.53
CA SER A 143 1.82 -11.89 0.94
C SER A 143 2.06 -13.29 1.54
N ARG A 144 1.35 -13.67 2.59
CA ARG A 144 1.52 -14.98 3.27
C ARG A 144 0.89 -16.14 2.54
#